data_d22b87450e7ea8b676b622819c625c8a
#
_entry.id   d22b87450e7ea8b676b622819c625c8a
#
_cell.length_a   1.000
_cell.length_b   1.000
_cell.length_c   1.000
_cell.angle_alpha   90.00
_cell.angle_beta   90.00
_cell.angle_gamma   90.00
#
_symmetry.space_group_name_H-M   'P 1'
#
loop_
_entity.id
_entity.type
_entity.pdbx_description
1 polymer ?
#
loop_
_entity_poly.entity_id
_entity_poly.type
_entity_poly.pdbx_seq_one_letter_code
_entity_poly.pdbx_strand_id
1 'polypeptide(L)' 'MKNYITNTIILKNGDQVEIVEPASLPLNQKLMYQIENAEHKVIINYKGTKTIIPVENILFATSSPLTITHEELIDEI' A
#
# COMPACT_ATOMS: atom_id res chain seq x y z
N MET A 1 20.76 5.01 1.06
CA MET A 1 19.66 4.42 0.26
C MET A 1 18.75 3.63 1.17
N LYS A 2 17.46 3.88 1.06
CA LYS A 2 16.45 3.19 1.88
C LYS A 2 15.60 2.29 1.02
N ASN A 3 15.11 1.22 1.61
CA ASN A 3 14.28 0.26 0.91
C ASN A 3 12.82 0.48 1.25
N TYR A 4 12.01 0.52 0.22
CA TYR A 4 10.57 0.71 0.33
C TYR A 4 9.86 -0.37 -0.48
N ILE A 5 8.58 -0.50 -0.21
CA ILE A 5 7.70 -1.40 -0.95
C ILE A 5 6.60 -0.54 -1.53
N THR A 6 6.31 -0.75 -2.82
CA THR A 6 5.14 -0.15 -3.46
C THR A 6 4.03 -1.17 -3.48
N ASN A 7 2.91 -0.82 -2.86
CA ASN A 7 1.70 -1.65 -2.88
C ASN A 7 0.71 -1.01 -3.82
N THR A 8 0.17 -1.79 -4.74
CA THR A 8 -0.83 -1.32 -5.68
C THR A 8 -2.09 -2.15 -5.52
N ILE A 9 -3.21 -1.49 -5.26
CA ILE A 9 -4.51 -2.14 -5.15
C ILE A 9 -5.31 -1.76 -6.38
N ILE A 10 -5.77 -2.75 -7.14
CA ILE A 10 -6.61 -2.52 -8.30
C ILE A 10 -8.04 -2.84 -7.90
N LEU A 11 -8.92 -1.88 -8.09
CA LEU A 11 -10.33 -2.02 -7.76
C LEU A 11 -11.12 -2.55 -8.95
N LYS A 12 -12.25 -3.16 -8.68
CA LYS A 12 -13.07 -3.77 -9.74
C LYS A 12 -13.59 -2.77 -10.76
N ASN A 13 -13.72 -1.50 -10.36
CA ASN A 13 -14.14 -0.45 -11.28
C ASN A 13 -13.00 0.09 -12.16
N GLY A 14 -11.79 -0.44 -11.99
CA GLY A 14 -10.62 0.00 -12.74
C GLY A 14 -9.76 1.03 -12.04
N ASP A 15 -10.20 1.58 -10.93
CA ASP A 15 -9.40 2.53 -10.16
C ASP A 15 -8.24 1.81 -9.50
N GLN A 16 -7.21 2.58 -9.20
CA GLN A 16 -5.99 2.04 -8.63
C GLN A 16 -5.54 2.91 -7.46
N VAL A 17 -5.10 2.27 -6.39
CA VAL A 17 -4.57 2.94 -5.21
C VAL A 17 -3.13 2.49 -5.03
N GLU A 18 -2.21 3.44 -4.90
CA GLU A 18 -0.79 3.15 -4.78
C GLU A 18 -0.26 3.68 -3.46
N ILE A 19 0.35 2.79 -2.66
CA ILE A 19 0.82 3.10 -1.32
C ILE A 19 2.27 2.65 -1.20
N VAL A 20 3.15 3.57 -0.81
CA VAL A 20 4.55 3.27 -0.54
C VAL A 20 4.74 3.14 0.96
N GLU A 21 5.37 2.07 1.39
CA GLU A 21 5.67 1.85 2.80
C GLU A 21 7.10 1.37 3.00
N PRO A 22 7.69 1.60 4.20
CA PRO A 22 9.02 1.10 4.48
C PRO A 22 9.07 -0.43 4.44
N ALA A 23 10.11 -0.99 3.82
CA ALA A 23 10.29 -2.44 3.79
C ALA A 23 10.56 -3.02 5.18
N SER A 24 11.01 -2.18 6.11
CA SER A 24 11.34 -2.60 7.47
C SER A 24 10.16 -2.74 8.40
N LEU A 25 8.96 -2.37 7.97
CA LEU A 25 7.77 -2.54 8.81
C LEU A 25 7.60 -4.00 9.22
N PRO A 26 7.17 -4.27 10.46
CA PRO A 26 6.81 -5.62 10.86
C PRO A 26 5.72 -6.20 9.94
N LEU A 27 5.75 -7.51 9.76
CA LEU A 27 4.82 -8.17 8.84
C LEU A 27 3.36 -7.79 9.10
N ASN A 28 2.96 -7.76 10.37
CA ASN A 28 1.56 -7.47 10.72
C ASN A 28 1.17 -6.00 10.53
N GLN A 29 2.13 -5.14 10.19
CA GLN A 29 1.84 -3.73 9.90
C GLN A 29 1.91 -3.43 8.41
N LYS A 30 2.26 -4.41 7.59
CA LYS A 30 2.32 -4.23 6.14
C LYS A 30 0.94 -4.28 5.53
N LEU A 31 0.74 -3.49 4.48
CA LEU A 31 -0.56 -3.42 3.81
C LEU A 31 -1.00 -4.77 3.26
N MET A 32 -0.08 -5.53 2.67
CA MET A 32 -0.44 -6.85 2.12
C MET A 32 -0.92 -7.80 3.19
N TYR A 33 -0.36 -7.74 4.39
CA TYR A 33 -0.84 -8.54 5.50
C TYR A 33 -2.28 -8.17 5.85
N GLN A 34 -2.59 -6.87 5.88
CA GLN A 34 -3.95 -6.42 6.15
C GLN A 34 -4.92 -6.91 5.09
N ILE A 35 -4.52 -6.83 3.81
CA ILE A 35 -5.37 -7.28 2.71
C ILE A 35 -5.63 -8.77 2.79
N GLU A 36 -4.58 -9.56 3.04
CA GLU A 36 -4.70 -11.02 3.12
C GLU A 36 -5.58 -11.49 4.26
N ASN A 37 -5.65 -10.71 5.34
CA ASN A 37 -6.40 -11.09 6.54
C ASN A 37 -7.69 -10.30 6.72
N ALA A 38 -8.02 -9.43 5.78
CA ALA A 38 -9.23 -8.62 5.88
C ALA A 38 -10.47 -9.45 5.58
N GLU A 39 -11.49 -9.30 6.42
CA GLU A 39 -12.75 -10.00 6.23
C GLU A 39 -13.76 -9.14 5.47
N HIS A 40 -13.79 -7.85 5.74
CA HIS A 40 -14.81 -6.95 5.19
C HIS A 40 -14.22 -5.73 4.52
N LYS A 41 -13.18 -5.15 5.09
CA LYS A 41 -12.61 -3.90 4.60
C LYS A 41 -11.14 -3.78 4.94
N VAL A 42 -10.46 -2.94 4.18
CA VAL A 42 -9.08 -2.54 4.44
C VAL A 42 -9.09 -1.06 4.78
N ILE A 43 -8.42 -0.67 5.86
CA ILE A 43 -8.31 0.72 6.27
C ILE A 43 -6.88 1.17 6.05
N ILE A 44 -6.72 2.24 5.29
CA ILE A 44 -5.41 2.78 4.92
C ILE A 44 -5.31 4.21 5.42
N ASN A 45 -4.28 4.49 6.20
CA ASN A 45 -3.93 5.86 6.59
C ASN A 45 -2.64 6.23 5.88
N TYR A 46 -2.71 7.14 4.93
CA TYR A 46 -1.58 7.47 4.09
C TYR A 46 -1.58 8.95 3.78
N LYS A 47 -0.47 9.62 4.09
CA LYS A 47 -0.30 11.06 3.86
C LYS A 47 -1.45 11.88 4.46
N GLY A 48 -1.87 11.51 5.66
CA GLY A 48 -2.92 12.22 6.38
C GLY A 48 -4.34 11.90 5.93
N THR A 49 -4.49 11.03 4.94
CA THR A 49 -5.80 10.64 4.43
C THR A 49 -6.15 9.23 4.87
N LYS A 50 -7.34 9.08 5.42
CA LYS A 50 -7.88 7.76 5.77
C LYS A 50 -8.76 7.27 4.63
N THR A 51 -8.44 6.09 4.13
CA THR A 51 -9.19 5.47 3.04
C THR A 51 -9.71 4.12 3.51
N ILE A 52 -10.97 3.85 3.27
CA ILE A 52 -11.60 2.57 3.60
C ILE A 52 -12.02 1.90 2.30
N ILE A 53 -11.52 0.69 2.06
CA ILE A 53 -11.81 -0.06 0.85
C ILE A 53 -12.51 -1.36 1.23
N PRO A 54 -13.77 -1.56 0.81
CA PRO A 54 -14.42 -2.85 0.99
C PRO A 54 -13.65 -3.95 0.26
N VAL A 55 -13.42 -5.07 0.90
CA VAL A 55 -12.65 -6.17 0.32
C VAL A 55 -13.28 -6.65 -0.98
N GLU A 56 -14.61 -6.66 -1.04
CA GLU A 56 -15.32 -7.12 -2.23
C GLU A 56 -15.07 -6.26 -3.47
N ASN A 57 -14.56 -5.03 -3.29
CA ASN A 57 -14.25 -4.14 -4.40
C ASN A 57 -12.82 -4.29 -4.91
N ILE A 58 -12.01 -5.09 -4.25
CA ILE A 58 -10.63 -5.32 -4.65
C ILE A 58 -10.58 -6.42 -5.70
N LEU A 59 -10.03 -6.10 -6.87
CA LEU A 59 -9.81 -7.09 -7.91
C LEU A 59 -8.55 -7.89 -7.61
N PHE A 60 -7.44 -7.20 -7.38
CA PHE A 60 -6.20 -7.81 -6.92
C PHE A 60 -5.27 -6.73 -6.37
N ALA A 61 -4.22 -7.16 -5.69
CA ALA A 61 -3.21 -6.25 -5.16
C ALA A 61 -1.83 -6.83 -5.41
N THR A 62 -0.85 -5.94 -5.62
CA THR A 62 0.53 -6.34 -5.82
C THR A 62 1.43 -5.60 -4.86
N SER A 63 2.57 -6.19 -4.55
CA SER A 63 3.58 -5.57 -3.71
C SER A 63 4.93 -5.81 -4.38
N SER A 64 5.66 -4.73 -4.61
CA SER A 64 6.94 -4.80 -5.30
C SER A 64 8.01 -4.03 -4.54
N PRO A 65 9.25 -4.53 -4.50
CA PRO A 65 10.33 -3.78 -3.91
C PRO A 65 10.56 -2.48 -4.66
N LEU A 66 10.84 -1.42 -3.92
CA LEU A 66 11.18 -0.13 -4.48
C LEU A 66 12.39 0.41 -3.75
N THR A 67 13.48 0.65 -4.46
CA THR A 67 14.67 1.26 -3.89
C THR A 67 14.81 2.65 -4.47
N ILE A 68 14.79 3.67 -3.60
CA ILE A 68 14.85 5.06 -4.04
C ILE A 68 15.95 5.80 -3.28
N THR A 69 16.48 6.84 -3.90
CA THR A 69 17.45 7.71 -3.24
C THR A 69 16.70 8.68 -2.33
N HIS A 70 17.45 9.33 -1.44
CA HIS A 70 16.87 10.33 -0.56
C HIS A 70 16.21 11.46 -1.34
N GLU A 71 16.79 11.87 -2.44
CA GLU A 71 16.26 12.94 -3.27
C GLU A 71 14.94 12.55 -3.92
N GLU A 72 14.85 11.32 -4.42
CA GLU A 72 13.62 10.81 -4.99
C GLU A 72 12.52 10.74 -3.92
N LEU A 73 12.89 10.35 -2.71
CA LEU A 73 11.94 10.25 -1.62
C LEU A 73 11.35 11.61 -1.28
N ILE A 74 12.17 12.65 -1.25
CA ILE A 74 11.73 14.01 -0.96
C ILE A 74 10.74 14.48 -2.04
N ASP A 75 11.04 14.22 -3.29
CA ASP A 75 10.19 14.64 -4.40
C ASP A 75 8.86 13.88 -4.42
N GLU A 76 8.86 12.61 -4.04
CA GLU A 76 7.68 11.75 -4.07
C GLU A 76 6.75 11.98 -2.87
N ILE A 77 7.32 12.33 -1.75
CA ILE A 77 6.62 12.41 -0.47
C ILE A 77 6.63 13.82 0.11
#